data_2e18b595cfeb531231238b3c4d59d3a0
#
_entry.id   2e18b595cfeb531231238b3c4d59d3a0
#
_cell.length_a   1.000
_cell.length_b   1.000
_cell.length_c   1.000
_cell.angle_alpha   90.00
_cell.angle_beta   90.00
_cell.angle_gamma   90.00
#
_symmetry.space_group_name_H-M   'P 1'
#
loop_
_entity.id
_entity.type
_entity.pdbx_description
1 polymer ?
#
loop_
_entity_poly.entity_id
_entity_poly.type
_entity_poly.pdbx_seq_one_letter_code
_entity_poly.pdbx_strand_id
1 'polypeptide(L)'
;YYFGSKDNIIIKATAHCMAKVEDDFMEKAPIDPKDVLRFIEEVPYWTAKKHGKKYRLMYQVYTLPKYIEYGKKFFEGVNERYTEYAKQLEPKIGIPHTVITPLIFIFVRACVHYAMFEDEYYLKTQMEVLKQAVALFADKYRREGFDGGDA
;
A
#
# COMPACT_ATOMS: atom_id res chain seq x y z
N TYR A 1 29.94 -11.08 10.42
CA TYR A 1 30.28 -9.66 10.35
C TYR A 1 29.35 -8.83 11.25
N TYR A 2 29.92 -7.96 12.01
CA TYR A 2 29.20 -7.08 12.92
C TYR A 2 28.90 -5.74 12.24
N PHE A 3 27.64 -5.40 12.11
CA PHE A 3 27.26 -4.03 11.72
C PHE A 3 27.70 -3.06 12.82
N GLY A 4 28.37 -1.99 12.45
CA GLY A 4 28.64 -0.89 13.36
C GLY A 4 27.35 -0.40 14.03
N SER A 5 27.45 0.17 15.23
CA SER A 5 26.30 0.69 15.98
C SER A 5 25.46 1.70 15.18
N LYS A 6 26.11 2.48 14.31
CA LYS A 6 25.45 3.44 13.40
C LYS A 6 24.52 2.77 12.40
N ASP A 7 24.97 1.72 11.70
CA ASP A 7 24.14 0.99 10.75
C ASP A 7 22.96 0.32 11.45
N ASN A 8 23.18 -0.24 12.62
CA ASN A 8 22.14 -0.87 13.42
C ASN A 8 21.06 0.12 13.86
N ILE A 9 21.45 1.32 14.27
CA ILE A 9 20.53 2.40 14.62
C ILE A 9 19.70 2.83 13.40
N ILE A 10 20.33 3.03 12.25
CA ILE A 10 19.64 3.43 11.01
C ILE A 10 18.60 2.39 10.61
N ILE A 11 18.96 1.11 10.58
CA ILE A 11 18.04 0.01 10.22
C ILE A 11 16.88 -0.06 11.19
N LYS A 12 17.13 -0.05 12.50
CA LYS A 12 16.08 -0.14 13.51
C LYS A 12 15.17 1.07 13.53
N ALA A 13 15.72 2.26 13.39
CA ALA A 13 14.93 3.51 13.34
C ALA A 13 14.03 3.53 12.11
N THR A 14 14.55 3.15 10.95
CA THR A 14 13.76 3.08 9.70
C THR A 14 12.65 2.05 9.83
N ALA A 15 12.94 0.85 10.31
CA ALA A 15 11.94 -0.19 10.53
C ALA A 15 10.84 0.26 11.49
N HIS A 16 11.19 0.92 12.58
CA HIS A 16 10.24 1.46 13.56
C HIS A 16 9.34 2.54 12.95
N CYS A 17 9.91 3.47 12.20
CA CYS A 17 9.14 4.49 11.48
C CYS A 17 8.15 3.88 10.50
N MET A 18 8.59 2.91 9.72
CA MET A 18 7.76 2.30 8.68
C MET A 18 6.68 1.39 9.25
N ALA A 19 6.94 0.70 10.36
CA ALA A 19 5.92 -0.06 11.06
C ALA A 19 4.74 0.83 11.49
N LYS A 20 5.01 2.03 11.99
CA LYS A 20 3.96 3.00 12.35
C LYS A 20 3.19 3.50 11.13
N VAL A 21 3.87 3.78 10.02
CA VAL A 21 3.21 4.19 8.77
C VAL A 21 2.25 3.11 8.29
N GLU A 22 2.69 1.86 8.28
CA GLU A 22 1.87 0.73 7.86
C GLU A 22 0.69 0.49 8.81
N ASP A 23 0.89 0.59 10.12
CA ASP A 23 -0.19 0.48 11.09
C ASP A 23 -1.25 1.55 10.89
N ASP A 24 -0.85 2.80 10.70
CA ASP A 24 -1.78 3.90 10.43
C ASP A 24 -2.54 3.71 9.11
N PHE A 25 -1.88 3.24 8.07
CA PHE A 25 -2.50 2.94 6.78
C PHE A 25 -3.54 1.82 6.92
N MET A 26 -3.19 0.72 7.58
CA MET A 26 -4.08 -0.41 7.78
C MET A 26 -5.27 -0.07 8.67
N GLU A 27 -5.10 0.80 9.65
CA GLU A 27 -6.20 1.30 10.48
C GLU A 27 -7.25 2.07 9.65
N LYS A 28 -6.82 2.79 8.61
CA LYS A 28 -7.71 3.50 7.69
C LYS A 28 -8.29 2.63 6.59
N ALA A 29 -7.72 1.47 6.33
CA ALA A 29 -8.16 0.59 5.24
C ALA A 29 -9.62 0.16 5.44
N PRO A 30 -10.50 0.39 4.43
CA PRO A 30 -11.92 0.15 4.59
C PRO A 30 -12.25 -1.34 4.56
N ILE A 31 -13.19 -1.75 5.41
CA ILE A 31 -13.77 -3.09 5.38
C ILE A 31 -15.08 -3.09 4.59
N ASP A 32 -15.79 -1.97 4.55
CA ASP A 32 -17.03 -1.82 3.79
C ASP A 32 -16.73 -1.36 2.36
N PRO A 33 -17.22 -2.08 1.32
CA PRO A 33 -16.99 -1.71 -0.07
C PRO A 33 -17.41 -0.29 -0.44
N LYS A 34 -18.46 0.26 0.18
CA LYS A 34 -18.93 1.63 -0.07
C LYS A 34 -17.88 2.70 0.28
N ASP A 35 -16.95 2.39 1.17
CA ASP A 35 -15.90 3.31 1.62
C ASP A 35 -14.62 3.23 0.76
N VAL A 36 -14.50 2.24 -0.12
CA VAL A 36 -13.28 2.01 -0.93
C VAL A 36 -12.98 3.19 -1.84
N LEU A 37 -13.97 3.72 -2.54
CA LEU A 37 -13.75 4.85 -3.47
C LEU A 37 -13.35 6.11 -2.72
N ARG A 38 -13.99 6.40 -1.59
CA ARG A 38 -13.62 7.53 -0.75
C ARG A 38 -12.20 7.38 -0.19
N PHE A 39 -11.83 6.20 0.24
CA PHE A 39 -10.48 5.89 0.68
C PHE A 39 -9.44 6.18 -0.40
N ILE A 40 -9.69 5.73 -1.65
CA ILE A 40 -8.82 6.01 -2.79
C ILE A 40 -8.64 7.51 -3.03
N GLU A 41 -9.70 8.31 -2.84
CA GLU A 41 -9.65 9.76 -3.06
C GLU A 41 -8.95 10.53 -1.93
N GLU A 42 -9.14 10.14 -0.68
CA GLU A 42 -8.72 10.93 0.48
C GLU A 42 -7.34 10.52 1.03
N VAL A 43 -7.03 9.23 1.02
CA VAL A 43 -5.84 8.72 1.70
C VAL A 43 -4.51 9.20 1.11
N PRO A 44 -4.36 9.43 -0.20
CA PRO A 44 -3.12 9.98 -0.73
C PRO A 44 -2.72 11.31 -0.09
N TYR A 45 -3.67 12.20 0.11
CA TYR A 45 -3.43 13.52 0.72
C TYR A 45 -3.11 13.39 2.21
N TRP A 46 -3.87 12.57 2.92
CA TRP A 46 -3.62 12.28 4.32
C TRP A 46 -2.24 11.65 4.54
N THR A 47 -1.87 10.68 3.70
CA THR A 47 -0.58 9.99 3.76
C THR A 47 0.57 10.95 3.52
N ALA A 48 0.48 11.82 2.51
CA ALA A 48 1.49 12.81 2.22
C ALA A 48 1.68 13.78 3.38
N LYS A 49 0.59 14.29 3.93
CA LYS A 49 0.62 15.23 5.03
C LYS A 49 1.21 14.63 6.31
N LYS A 50 0.79 13.41 6.66
CA LYS A 50 1.19 12.77 7.91
C LYS A 50 2.55 12.07 7.82
N HIS A 51 2.86 11.43 6.69
CA HIS A 51 3.96 10.48 6.56
C HIS A 51 4.96 10.77 5.44
N GLY A 52 4.84 11.88 4.72
CA GLY A 52 5.68 12.19 3.57
C GLY A 52 7.18 12.13 3.86
N LYS A 53 7.61 12.69 5.00
CA LYS A 53 9.01 12.66 5.43
C LYS A 53 9.51 11.24 5.75
N LYS A 54 8.65 10.38 6.29
CA LYS A 54 8.97 9.00 6.62
C LYS A 54 9.17 8.16 5.35
N TYR A 55 8.36 8.37 4.32
CA TYR A 55 8.56 7.72 3.02
C TYR A 55 9.87 8.15 2.36
N ARG A 56 10.22 9.42 2.42
CA ARG A 56 11.53 9.89 1.94
C ARG A 56 12.69 9.20 2.66
N LEU A 57 12.60 9.10 3.99
CA LEU A 57 13.60 8.38 4.79
C LEU A 57 13.72 6.91 4.36
N MET A 58 12.58 6.23 4.20
CA MET A 58 12.55 4.84 3.78
C MET A 58 13.28 4.64 2.44
N TYR A 59 12.96 5.48 1.45
CA TYR A 59 13.61 5.39 0.15
C TYR A 59 15.12 5.68 0.22
N GLN A 60 15.51 6.69 0.98
CA GLN A 60 16.93 7.00 1.18
C GLN A 60 17.71 5.85 1.82
N VAL A 61 17.11 5.14 2.76
CA VAL A 61 17.77 4.04 3.48
C VAL A 61 17.68 2.73 2.69
N TYR A 62 16.49 2.30 2.32
CA TYR A 62 16.26 0.97 1.74
C TYR A 62 16.71 0.82 0.29
N THR A 63 17.03 1.91 -0.40
CA THR A 63 17.62 1.85 -1.75
C THR A 63 19.16 1.86 -1.74
N LEU A 64 19.79 2.09 -0.60
CA LEU A 64 21.23 1.95 -0.49
C LEU A 64 21.65 0.47 -0.63
N PRO A 65 22.68 0.17 -1.44
CA PRO A 65 23.08 -1.22 -1.67
C PRO A 65 23.30 -2.03 -0.38
N LYS A 66 23.91 -1.42 0.63
CA LYS A 66 24.18 -2.10 1.91
C LYS A 66 22.93 -2.40 2.75
N TYR A 67 21.79 -1.76 2.47
CA TYR A 67 20.55 -1.96 3.21
C TYR A 67 19.43 -2.58 2.39
N ILE A 68 19.68 -2.86 1.10
CA ILE A 68 18.62 -3.28 0.18
C ILE A 68 17.91 -4.57 0.61
N GLU A 69 18.62 -5.51 1.21
CA GLU A 69 18.02 -6.75 1.70
C GLU A 69 17.03 -6.51 2.85
N TYR A 70 17.27 -5.50 3.69
CA TYR A 70 16.30 -5.10 4.71
C TYR A 70 15.05 -4.48 4.09
N GLY A 71 15.20 -3.70 3.02
CA GLY A 71 14.08 -3.16 2.26
C GLY A 71 13.24 -4.25 1.60
N LYS A 72 13.87 -5.23 0.97
CA LYS A 72 13.18 -6.39 0.39
C LYS A 72 12.38 -7.15 1.44
N LYS A 73 12.98 -7.43 2.59
CA LYS A 73 12.32 -8.13 3.69
C LYS A 73 11.15 -7.32 4.25
N PHE A 74 11.30 -6.01 4.36
CA PHE A 74 10.20 -5.12 4.75
C PHE A 74 9.00 -5.26 3.79
N PHE A 75 9.23 -5.21 2.48
CA PHE A 75 8.17 -5.33 1.49
C PHE A 75 7.55 -6.73 1.42
N GLU A 76 8.29 -7.78 1.72
CA GLU A 76 7.72 -9.12 1.89
C GLU A 76 6.68 -9.14 3.03
N GLY A 77 7.02 -8.58 4.18
CA GLY A 77 6.10 -8.45 5.31
C GLY A 77 4.87 -7.59 4.99
N VAL A 78 5.06 -6.50 4.26
CA VAL A 78 3.95 -5.66 3.79
C VAL A 78 3.03 -6.43 2.82
N ASN A 79 3.61 -7.21 1.91
CA ASN A 79 2.83 -8.05 0.99
C ASN A 79 1.97 -9.08 1.73
N GLU A 80 2.52 -9.73 2.74
CA GLU A 80 1.75 -10.66 3.57
C GLU A 80 0.58 -9.97 4.26
N ARG A 81 0.82 -8.81 4.83
CA ARG A 81 -0.20 -8.02 5.53
C ARG A 81 -1.31 -7.55 4.60
N TYR A 82 -0.96 -7.05 3.42
CA TYR A 82 -1.94 -6.63 2.41
C TYR A 82 -2.73 -7.81 1.84
N THR A 83 -2.10 -8.96 1.70
CA THR A 83 -2.77 -10.18 1.25
C THR A 83 -3.81 -10.65 2.26
N GLU A 84 -3.51 -10.62 3.55
CA GLU A 84 -4.48 -10.97 4.60
C GLU A 84 -5.67 -10.00 4.62
N TYR A 85 -5.41 -8.71 4.44
CA TYR A 85 -6.47 -7.73 4.28
C TYR A 85 -7.31 -7.97 3.00
N ALA A 86 -6.64 -8.24 1.88
CA ALA A 86 -7.31 -8.52 0.61
C ALA A 86 -8.23 -9.75 0.70
N LYS A 87 -7.84 -10.80 1.42
CA LYS A 87 -8.69 -11.97 1.68
C LYS A 87 -9.96 -11.61 2.45
N GLN A 88 -9.89 -10.67 3.37
CA GLN A 88 -11.08 -10.18 4.09
C GLN A 88 -12.01 -9.36 3.19
N LEU A 89 -11.44 -8.62 2.25
CA LEU A 89 -12.18 -7.75 1.34
C LEU A 89 -12.80 -8.53 0.16
N GLU A 90 -12.17 -9.61 -0.28
CA GLU A 90 -12.55 -10.45 -1.42
C GLU A 90 -14.04 -10.81 -1.47
N PRO A 91 -14.64 -11.40 -0.42
CA PRO A 91 -16.06 -11.77 -0.46
C PRO A 91 -17.01 -10.58 -0.50
N LYS A 92 -16.52 -9.39 -0.14
CA LYS A 92 -17.34 -8.18 -0.05
C LYS A 92 -17.38 -7.38 -1.34
N ILE A 93 -16.26 -7.32 -2.06
CA ILE A 93 -16.16 -6.55 -3.30
C ILE A 93 -16.23 -7.40 -4.57
N GLY A 94 -16.15 -8.73 -4.43
CA GLY A 94 -16.25 -9.65 -5.56
C GLY A 94 -15.04 -9.64 -6.49
N ILE A 95 -13.86 -9.33 -5.96
CA ILE A 95 -12.58 -9.36 -6.68
C ILE A 95 -11.64 -10.31 -5.93
N PRO A 96 -10.97 -11.26 -6.62
CA PRO A 96 -10.04 -12.18 -5.96
C PRO A 96 -8.91 -11.43 -5.24
N HIS A 97 -8.50 -11.92 -4.07
CA HIS A 97 -7.40 -11.31 -3.32
C HIS A 97 -6.09 -11.27 -4.12
N THR A 98 -5.88 -12.20 -5.04
CA THR A 98 -4.73 -12.22 -5.96
C THR A 98 -4.69 -11.03 -6.92
N VAL A 99 -5.82 -10.35 -7.12
CA VAL A 99 -5.95 -9.10 -7.88
C VAL A 99 -5.95 -7.89 -6.94
N ILE A 100 -6.62 -8.00 -5.79
CA ILE A 100 -6.70 -6.91 -4.81
C ILE A 100 -5.30 -6.54 -4.29
N THR A 101 -4.48 -7.51 -3.92
CA THR A 101 -3.14 -7.23 -3.36
C THR A 101 -2.27 -6.41 -4.30
N PRO A 102 -2.10 -6.76 -5.60
CA PRO A 102 -1.39 -5.90 -6.54
C PRO A 102 -2.01 -4.51 -6.72
N LEU A 103 -3.35 -4.40 -6.70
CA LEU A 103 -4.02 -3.10 -6.78
C LEU A 103 -3.69 -2.21 -5.57
N ILE A 104 -3.61 -2.79 -4.37
CA ILE A 104 -3.18 -2.05 -3.16
C ILE A 104 -1.76 -1.51 -3.36
N PHE A 105 -0.83 -2.31 -3.88
CA PHE A 105 0.54 -1.85 -4.15
C PHE A 105 0.61 -0.74 -5.19
N ILE A 106 -0.19 -0.81 -6.24
CA ILE A 106 -0.30 0.27 -7.24
C ILE A 106 -0.78 1.55 -6.56
N PHE A 107 -1.82 1.45 -5.74
CA PHE A 107 -2.36 2.57 -4.98
C PHE A 107 -1.34 3.17 -4.01
N VAL A 108 -0.66 2.34 -3.22
CA VAL A 108 0.35 2.79 -2.25
C VAL A 108 1.51 3.47 -2.95
N ARG A 109 1.97 2.94 -4.10
CA ARG A 109 3.03 3.60 -4.88
C ARG A 109 2.62 4.97 -5.39
N ALA A 110 1.39 5.14 -5.82
CA ALA A 110 0.87 6.46 -6.20
C ALA A 110 0.83 7.42 -5.01
N CYS A 111 0.40 6.95 -3.83
CA CYS A 111 0.42 7.74 -2.59
C CYS A 111 1.84 8.17 -2.22
N VAL A 112 2.80 7.25 -2.29
CA VAL A 112 4.20 7.51 -1.97
C VAL A 112 4.82 8.49 -2.97
N HIS A 113 4.54 8.33 -4.26
CA HIS A 113 5.00 9.26 -5.29
C HIS A 113 4.48 10.68 -5.00
N TYR A 114 3.20 10.80 -4.72
CA TYR A 114 2.61 12.09 -4.35
C TYR A 114 3.23 12.66 -3.07
N ALA A 115 3.46 11.82 -2.07
CA ALA A 115 4.11 12.25 -0.82
C ALA A 115 5.53 12.82 -1.03
N MET A 116 6.24 12.34 -2.06
CA MET A 116 7.60 12.82 -2.38
C MET A 116 7.62 14.03 -3.29
N PHE A 117 6.74 14.10 -4.29
CA PHE A 117 6.82 15.09 -5.38
C PHE A 117 5.68 16.10 -5.39
N GLU A 118 4.59 15.83 -4.66
CA GLU A 118 3.40 16.69 -4.56
C GLU A 118 2.76 17.04 -5.92
N ASP A 119 2.88 16.14 -6.91
CA ASP A 119 2.34 16.32 -8.24
C ASP A 119 0.88 15.85 -8.31
N GLU A 120 -0.05 16.79 -8.15
CA GLU A 120 -1.48 16.50 -8.15
C GLU A 120 -2.02 16.01 -9.50
N TYR A 121 -1.45 16.42 -10.61
CA TYR A 121 -1.91 15.98 -11.91
C TYR A 121 -1.76 14.47 -12.07
N TYR A 122 -0.58 13.94 -11.76
CA TYR A 122 -0.35 12.50 -11.84
C TYR A 122 -1.18 11.75 -10.81
N LEU A 123 -1.31 12.26 -9.59
CA LEU A 123 -2.16 11.63 -8.59
C LEU A 123 -3.60 11.51 -9.08
N LYS A 124 -4.21 12.60 -9.52
CA LYS A 124 -5.62 12.61 -9.94
C LYS A 124 -5.88 11.68 -11.11
N THR A 125 -5.02 11.68 -12.12
CA THR A 125 -5.18 10.80 -13.30
C THR A 125 -5.03 9.33 -12.92
N GLN A 126 -4.08 8.99 -12.04
CA GLN A 126 -3.88 7.63 -11.57
C GLN A 126 -5.03 7.13 -10.69
N MET A 127 -5.55 7.98 -9.79
CA MET A 127 -6.68 7.62 -8.94
C MET A 127 -7.96 7.43 -9.75
N GLU A 128 -8.19 8.25 -10.76
CA GLU A 128 -9.34 8.08 -11.65
C GLU A 128 -9.29 6.74 -12.39
N VAL A 129 -8.15 6.39 -12.95
CA VAL A 129 -7.96 5.09 -13.62
C VAL A 129 -8.09 3.93 -12.64
N LEU A 130 -7.56 4.07 -11.42
CA LEU A 130 -7.66 3.03 -10.40
C LEU A 130 -9.13 2.79 -9.99
N LYS A 131 -9.92 3.84 -9.80
CA LYS A 131 -11.35 3.70 -9.51
C LYS A 131 -12.09 2.96 -10.62
N GLN A 132 -11.80 3.31 -11.87
CA GLN A 132 -12.36 2.61 -13.03
C GLN A 132 -11.93 1.15 -13.07
N ALA A 133 -10.66 0.86 -12.82
CA ALA A 133 -10.14 -0.50 -12.77
C ALA A 133 -10.85 -1.36 -11.71
N VAL A 134 -11.06 -0.82 -10.52
CA VAL A 134 -11.81 -1.53 -9.45
C VAL A 134 -13.23 -1.87 -9.91
N ALA A 135 -13.94 -0.93 -10.50
CA ALA A 135 -15.29 -1.15 -11.01
C ALA A 135 -15.34 -2.20 -12.14
N LEU A 136 -14.39 -2.12 -13.07
CA LEU A 136 -14.28 -3.07 -14.18
C LEU A 136 -13.93 -4.48 -13.71
N PHE A 137 -13.03 -4.62 -12.74
CA PHE A 137 -12.70 -5.92 -12.17
C PHE A 137 -13.88 -6.53 -11.41
N ALA A 138 -14.58 -5.74 -10.60
CA ALA A 138 -15.78 -6.22 -9.89
C ALA A 138 -16.83 -6.74 -10.89
N ASP A 139 -17.07 -6.00 -11.98
CA ASP A 139 -18.00 -6.41 -13.03
C ASP A 139 -17.54 -7.68 -13.76
N LYS A 140 -16.27 -7.75 -14.12
CA LYS A 140 -15.68 -8.92 -14.77
C LYS A 140 -15.88 -10.20 -13.95
N TYR A 141 -15.47 -10.16 -12.69
CA TYR A 141 -15.53 -11.35 -11.83
C TYR A 141 -16.96 -11.76 -11.48
N ARG A 142 -17.86 -10.80 -11.33
CA ARG A 142 -19.29 -11.08 -11.19
C ARG A 142 -19.84 -11.85 -12.40
N ARG A 143 -19.49 -11.43 -13.61
CA ARG A 143 -19.92 -12.10 -14.85
C ARG A 143 -19.32 -13.50 -15.00
N GLU A 144 -18.14 -13.72 -14.47
CA GLU A 144 -17.48 -15.03 -14.45
C GLU A 144 -17.99 -15.95 -13.32
N GLY A 145 -18.97 -15.48 -12.52
CA GLY A 145 -19.55 -16.27 -11.43
C GLY A 145 -18.71 -16.33 -10.17
N PHE A 146 -17.75 -15.38 -10.00
CA PHE A 146 -16.97 -15.30 -8.78
C PHE A 146 -17.82 -14.72 -7.65
N ASP A 147 -18.02 -15.47 -6.57
CA ASP A 147 -18.87 -15.13 -5.42
C ASP A 147 -18.09 -14.89 -4.11
N GLY A 148 -16.79 -14.61 -4.22
CA GLY A 148 -15.95 -14.29 -3.08
C GLY A 148 -15.25 -15.49 -2.45
N GLY A 149 -15.16 -16.58 -3.19
CA GLY A 149 -14.48 -17.80 -2.77
C GLY A 149 -15.29 -18.62 -1.76
N ASP A 150 -15.34 -19.88 -1.96
CA ASP A 150 -15.79 -20.81 -0.92
C ASP A 150 -14.81 -20.70 0.26
N ALA A 151 -15.34 -20.35 1.38
CA ALA A 151 -14.58 -20.30 2.61
C ALA A 151 -14.04 -21.70 2.96
#